data_8073f7352794ca2c6b335136f12b4de4
#
_entry.id   8073f7352794ca2c6b335136f12b4de4
#
_cell.length_a   1.000
_cell.length_b   1.000
_cell.length_c   1.000
_cell.angle_alpha   90.00
_cell.angle_beta   90.00
_cell.angle_gamma   90.00
#
_symmetry.space_group_name_H-M   'P 1'
#
loop_
_entity.id
_entity.type
_entity.pdbx_description
1 polymer ?
#
loop_
_entity_poly.entity_id
_entity_poly.type
_entity_poly.pdbx_seq_one_letter_code
_entity_poly.pdbx_strand_id
1 'polypeptide(L)'
;MKSILSKKERLAVFQPEFIEDFRYWVETGRKLALRSFDLIEAILRDPFEGIGKPEPLKYLTPGAWSRRLTQEHRIIYLVRDERIDFLQAKYHY
;
A
#
# COMPACT_ATOMS: atom_id res chain seq x y z
N MET A 1 -12.57 -2.91 21.49
CA MET A 1 -12.36 -1.48 21.48
C MET A 1 -10.90 -1.12 21.28
N LYS A 2 -10.66 -0.06 20.57
CA LYS A 2 -9.31 0.31 20.27
C LYS A 2 -8.66 1.08 21.42
N SER A 3 -7.42 0.74 21.67
CA SER A 3 -6.66 1.43 22.70
C SER A 3 -6.29 2.83 22.21
N ILE A 4 -6.38 3.81 23.09
CA ILE A 4 -5.94 5.15 22.75
C ILE A 4 -4.42 5.22 22.62
N LEU A 5 -3.72 4.19 23.11
CA LEU A 5 -2.28 4.12 22.99
C LEU A 5 -1.83 3.39 21.75
N SER A 6 -2.77 2.90 20.96
CA SER A 6 -2.42 2.19 19.75
C SER A 6 -1.89 3.17 18.71
N LYS A 7 -1.38 2.62 17.64
CA LYS A 7 -0.86 3.43 16.56
C LYS A 7 -1.95 4.33 16.01
N LYS A 8 -1.50 5.46 15.47
CA LYS A 8 -2.39 6.38 14.83
C LYS A 8 -3.16 5.68 13.71
N GLU A 9 -4.44 5.92 13.69
CA GLU A 9 -5.27 5.41 12.60
C GLU A 9 -5.26 6.40 11.44
N ARG A 10 -5.18 5.86 10.25
CA ARG A 10 -5.20 6.67 9.05
C ARG A 10 -6.27 6.14 8.12
N LEU A 11 -6.87 7.04 7.38
CA LEU A 11 -7.83 6.66 6.34
C LEU A 11 -7.09 6.15 5.13
N ALA A 12 -7.72 5.24 4.42
CA ALA A 12 -7.17 4.75 3.15
C ALA A 12 -7.82 5.51 2.01
N VAL A 13 -7.02 6.09 1.15
CA VAL A 13 -7.49 6.79 -0.04
C VAL A 13 -6.90 6.08 -1.24
N PHE A 14 -7.76 5.60 -2.13
CA PHE A 14 -7.31 4.84 -3.29
C PHE A 14 -7.41 5.71 -4.53
N GLN A 15 -6.27 5.98 -5.13
CA GLN A 15 -6.24 6.77 -6.34
C GLN A 15 -6.75 5.95 -7.52
N PRO A 16 -7.24 6.63 -8.57
CA PRO A 16 -7.80 5.88 -9.71
C PRO A 16 -6.86 4.84 -10.30
N GLU A 17 -5.59 5.15 -10.39
CA GLU A 17 -4.63 4.19 -10.95
C GLU A 17 -4.51 2.95 -10.07
N PHE A 18 -4.56 3.12 -8.75
CA PHE A 18 -4.54 1.96 -7.86
C PHE A 18 -5.76 1.09 -8.09
N ILE A 19 -6.92 1.72 -8.25
CA ILE A 19 -8.16 0.98 -8.48
C ILE A 19 -8.06 0.17 -9.77
N GLU A 20 -7.50 0.77 -10.83
CA GLU A 20 -7.32 0.05 -12.09
C GLU A 20 -6.38 -1.13 -11.93
N ASP A 21 -5.28 -0.93 -11.21
CA ASP A 21 -4.32 -2.00 -10.99
C ASP A 21 -4.96 -3.12 -10.19
N PHE A 22 -5.71 -2.77 -9.16
CA PHE A 22 -6.35 -3.77 -8.33
C PHE A 22 -7.40 -4.55 -9.12
N ARG A 23 -8.16 -3.86 -9.96
CA ARG A 23 -9.12 -4.55 -10.84
C ARG A 23 -8.40 -5.55 -11.73
N TYR A 24 -7.27 -5.16 -12.26
CA TYR A 24 -6.50 -6.06 -13.12
C TYR A 24 -6.15 -7.34 -12.37
N TRP A 25 -5.72 -7.22 -11.10
CA TRP A 25 -5.41 -8.41 -10.32
C TRP A 25 -6.65 -9.25 -10.02
N VAL A 26 -7.76 -8.61 -9.73
CA VAL A 26 -9.01 -9.35 -9.50
C VAL A 26 -9.38 -10.17 -10.73
N GLU A 27 -9.14 -9.63 -11.91
CA GLU A 27 -9.53 -10.29 -13.15
C GLU A 27 -8.50 -11.30 -13.65
N THR A 28 -7.23 -11.12 -13.34
CA THR A 28 -6.19 -11.95 -13.94
C THR A 28 -5.31 -12.68 -12.94
N GLY A 29 -5.30 -12.29 -11.68
CA GLY A 29 -4.40 -12.90 -10.72
C GLY A 29 -4.96 -12.88 -9.31
N ARG A 30 -5.91 -13.78 -9.04
CA ARG A 30 -6.60 -13.78 -7.77
C ARG A 30 -5.66 -13.75 -6.56
N LYS A 31 -4.55 -14.49 -6.63
CA LYS A 31 -3.60 -14.50 -5.52
C LYS A 31 -3.04 -13.12 -5.27
N LEU A 32 -2.78 -12.36 -6.32
CA LEU A 32 -2.25 -11.02 -6.18
C LEU A 32 -3.29 -10.06 -5.66
N ALA A 33 -4.56 -10.27 -6.01
CA ALA A 33 -5.63 -9.47 -5.44
C ALA A 33 -5.70 -9.69 -3.93
N LEU A 34 -5.64 -10.94 -3.49
CA LEU A 34 -5.68 -11.23 -2.06
C LEU A 34 -4.45 -10.72 -1.35
N ARG A 35 -3.29 -10.86 -1.97
CA ARG A 35 -2.05 -10.33 -1.41
C ARG A 35 -2.14 -8.81 -1.26
N SER A 36 -2.77 -8.16 -2.24
CA SER A 36 -2.94 -6.71 -2.16
C SER A 36 -3.76 -6.31 -0.93
N PHE A 37 -4.82 -7.06 -0.63
CA PHE A 37 -5.59 -6.80 0.58
C PHE A 37 -4.72 -6.95 1.83
N ASP A 38 -3.92 -8.01 1.88
CA ASP A 38 -3.04 -8.22 3.03
C ASP A 38 -2.09 -7.05 3.21
N LEU A 39 -1.54 -6.57 2.11
CA LEU A 39 -0.61 -5.45 2.17
C LEU A 39 -1.31 -4.16 2.56
N ILE A 40 -2.50 -3.91 2.02
CA ILE A 40 -3.26 -2.73 2.40
C ILE A 40 -3.48 -2.71 3.90
N GLU A 41 -3.92 -3.82 4.46
CA GLU A 41 -4.17 -3.90 5.89
C GLU A 41 -2.88 -3.71 6.69
N ALA A 42 -1.80 -4.31 6.24
CA ALA A 42 -0.52 -4.18 6.92
C ALA A 42 -0.02 -2.74 6.87
N ILE A 43 -0.18 -2.09 5.73
CA ILE A 43 0.25 -0.69 5.56
C ILE A 43 -0.56 0.23 6.48
N LEU A 44 -1.86 0.00 6.57
CA LEU A 44 -2.70 0.82 7.45
C LEU A 44 -2.35 0.61 8.91
N ARG A 45 -1.91 -0.61 9.26
CA ARG A 45 -1.52 -0.90 10.64
C ARG A 45 -0.21 -0.23 10.98
N ASP A 46 0.75 -0.28 10.07
CA ASP A 46 2.07 0.33 10.27
C ASP A 46 2.67 0.61 8.90
N PRO A 47 2.65 1.86 8.44
CA PRO A 47 3.11 2.15 7.09
C PRO A 47 4.62 2.03 6.89
N PHE A 48 5.38 1.88 7.97
CA PHE A 48 6.84 1.90 7.88
C PHE A 48 7.49 0.55 8.10
N GLU A 49 6.78 -0.41 8.69
CA GLU A 49 7.32 -1.73 8.98
C GLU A 49 6.28 -2.79 8.74
N GLY A 50 6.73 -3.99 8.39
CA GLY A 50 5.84 -5.11 8.20
C GLY A 50 6.18 -5.89 6.94
N ILE A 51 5.19 -6.67 6.48
CA ILE A 51 5.42 -7.56 5.35
C ILE A 51 5.63 -6.78 4.07
N GLY A 52 6.30 -7.40 3.10
CA GLY A 52 6.48 -6.82 1.79
C GLY A 52 7.66 -5.89 1.67
N LYS A 53 8.57 -5.90 2.65
CA LYS A 53 9.79 -5.10 2.63
C LYS A 53 9.52 -3.63 2.38
N PRO A 54 8.91 -2.93 3.35
CA PRO A 54 8.66 -1.49 3.19
C PRO A 54 9.95 -0.74 2.90
N GLU A 55 9.87 0.15 1.95
CA GLU A 55 11.04 0.89 1.50
C GLU A 55 10.66 2.30 1.15
N PRO A 56 11.35 3.32 1.71
CA PRO A 56 11.05 4.70 1.34
C PRO A 56 11.53 5.00 -0.08
N LEU A 57 10.75 5.80 -0.79
CA LEU A 57 11.07 6.19 -2.16
C LEU A 57 11.34 7.68 -2.18
N LYS A 58 12.46 8.08 -1.59
CA LYS A 58 12.77 9.49 -1.43
C LYS A 58 12.90 10.22 -2.75
N TYR A 59 13.34 9.48 -3.79
CA TYR A 59 13.50 10.10 -5.09
C TYR A 59 12.16 10.44 -5.75
N LEU A 60 11.09 9.81 -5.30
CA LEU A 60 9.77 10.05 -5.87
C LEU A 60 9.15 11.30 -5.26
N THR A 61 8.98 11.29 -3.95
CA THR A 61 8.48 12.42 -3.21
C THR A 61 8.57 12.09 -1.73
N PRO A 62 8.68 13.09 -0.85
CA PRO A 62 8.70 12.83 0.58
C PRO A 62 7.43 12.12 1.01
N GLY A 63 7.58 11.09 1.83
CA GLY A 63 6.45 10.32 2.32
C GLY A 63 6.05 9.17 1.45
N ALA A 64 6.69 8.99 0.30
CA ALA A 64 6.39 7.88 -0.59
C ALA A 64 7.13 6.63 -0.14
N TRP A 65 6.42 5.50 -0.19
CA TRP A 65 6.94 4.21 0.23
C TRP A 65 6.45 3.14 -0.74
N SER A 66 7.12 2.01 -0.73
CA SER A 66 6.66 0.86 -1.49
C SER A 66 6.70 -0.39 -0.65
N ARG A 67 5.86 -1.35 -1.01
CA ARG A 67 5.94 -2.71 -0.49
C ARG A 67 5.80 -3.68 -1.65
N ARG A 68 6.51 -4.78 -1.55
CA ARG A 68 6.50 -5.76 -2.63
C ARG A 68 5.22 -6.58 -2.62
N LEU A 69 4.54 -6.57 -3.74
CA LEU A 69 3.42 -7.46 -3.98
C LEU A 69 3.96 -8.79 -4.50
N THR A 70 4.89 -8.70 -5.44
CA THR A 70 5.70 -9.83 -5.92
C THR A 70 7.10 -9.29 -6.10
N GLN A 71 7.97 -10.10 -6.64
CA GLN A 71 9.32 -9.64 -6.94
C GLN A 71 9.30 -8.49 -7.94
N GLU A 72 8.31 -8.47 -8.79
CA GLU A 72 8.23 -7.54 -9.91
C GLU A 72 7.25 -6.40 -9.65
N HIS A 73 6.19 -6.66 -8.93
CA HIS A 73 5.13 -5.68 -8.71
C HIS A 73 5.18 -5.12 -7.30
N ARG A 74 4.83 -3.85 -7.16
CA ARG A 74 4.86 -3.18 -5.87
C ARG A 74 3.60 -2.37 -5.66
N ILE A 75 3.23 -2.22 -4.40
CA ILE A 75 2.26 -1.22 -4.01
C ILE A 75 3.06 0.02 -3.64
N ILE A 76 2.70 1.15 -4.23
CA ILE A 76 3.31 2.43 -3.92
C ILE A 76 2.27 3.27 -3.20
N TYR A 77 2.66 3.84 -2.08
CA TYR A 77 1.73 4.59 -1.26
C TYR A 77 2.42 5.81 -0.68
N LEU A 78 1.61 6.78 -0.31
CA LEU A 78 2.07 8.06 0.21
C LEU A 78 1.52 8.22 1.60
N VAL A 79 2.42 8.32 2.59
CA VAL A 79 2.02 8.40 3.98
C VAL A 79 1.84 9.86 4.36
N ARG A 80 0.63 10.20 4.76
CA ARG A 80 0.31 11.52 5.26
C ARG A 80 -0.12 11.42 6.72
N ASP A 81 -0.33 12.56 7.33
CA ASP A 81 -0.63 12.57 8.75
C ASP A 81 -1.92 11.82 9.08
N GLU A 82 -2.97 12.03 8.28
CA GLU A 82 -4.28 11.46 8.60
C GLU A 82 -4.74 10.41 7.61
N ARG A 83 -3.96 10.15 6.57
CA ARG A 83 -4.39 9.20 5.57
C ARG A 83 -3.18 8.62 4.84
N ILE A 84 -3.43 7.53 4.16
CA ILE A 84 -2.45 6.95 3.26
C ILE A 84 -3.09 6.92 1.88
N ASP A 85 -2.42 7.54 0.93
CA ASP A 85 -2.86 7.51 -0.46
C ASP A 85 -2.22 6.31 -1.12
N PHE A 86 -3.03 5.37 -1.58
CA PHE A 86 -2.55 4.22 -2.34
C PHE A 86 -2.52 4.60 -3.80
N LEU A 87 -1.32 4.63 -4.37
CA LEU A 87 -1.13 5.20 -5.70
C LEU A 87 -1.15 4.17 -6.81
N GLN A 88 -0.48 3.05 -6.62
CA GLN A 88 -0.31 2.04 -7.65
C GLN A 88 -0.17 0.67 -6.99
N ALA A 89 -0.54 -0.39 -7.72
CA ALA A 89 -0.42 -1.76 -7.22
C ALA A 89 0.10 -2.69 -8.29
N LYS A 90 0.82 -2.18 -9.27
CA LYS A 90 1.34 -2.96 -10.36
C LYS A 90 2.73 -2.45 -10.65
N TYR A 91 3.49 -3.23 -11.40
CA TYR A 91 4.82 -2.87 -11.79
C TYR A 91 4.90 -1.45 -12.35
N HIS A 92 5.88 -0.65 -11.92
CA HIS A 92 5.95 0.75 -12.32
C HIS A 92 7.35 1.32 -12.27
N TYR A 93 8.32 0.53 -12.54
CA TYR A 93 9.67 1.06 -12.57
C TYR A 93 10.30 0.71 -13.87
#